data_2ad627663cc4c2cd4348fbf4a814574c
#
_entry.id   2ad627663cc4c2cd4348fbf4a814574c
#
_cell.length_a   1.000
_cell.length_b   1.000
_cell.length_c   1.000
_cell.angle_alpha   90.00
_cell.angle_beta   90.00
_cell.angle_gamma   90.00
#
_symmetry.space_group_name_H-M   'P 1'
#
loop_
_entity.id
_entity.type
_entity.pdbx_description
1 polymer ?
#
loop_
_entity_poly.entity_id
_entity_poly.type
_entity_poly.pdbx_seq_one_letter_code
_entity_poly.pdbx_strand_id
1 'polypeptide(L)'
;MKISKIKLYVLEDPEQPQGYFKLAQVPGVRRTQFTHGSKSLPGDRKLRQSFLEVITDEGVAGLCTTTMTPDQVEILRHQVLGEDPLQREKLYQLLHKGTRWCYQKPGWFGDFDNCLWDILGQVTGRPVYDLIGKARDRFPVYLTSGDSPPEVYFEMVDLAREYGIGAYKFHTYKGGKADIPIFRAVREAVGPDFLLINDPVCSYTLEEAIEVGHVMEELDFLWLEEPMHEYKQHSYQTLCSELTLPVMSNETLMGDIGLSTQWLISGATDLLRANARFGTTQVLKMAHFAELYDTNIEMNAEGGLFGLVHAHLGCCIDNTQFYEAGPDMLQRAGRGVGDDQYAADRGRAYRAAG
;
A
#
# COMPACT_ATOMS: atom_id res chain seq x y z
N MET A 1 26.56 17.78 8.31
CA MET A 1 25.61 16.87 8.99
C MET A 1 26.00 15.43 8.71
N LYS A 2 26.00 14.58 9.74
CA LYS A 2 26.35 13.16 9.65
C LYS A 2 25.37 12.33 10.45
N ILE A 3 25.03 11.13 9.99
CA ILE A 3 24.26 10.15 10.75
C ILE A 3 25.12 9.70 11.94
N SER A 4 24.72 10.04 13.15
CA SER A 4 25.45 9.73 14.38
C SER A 4 24.89 8.52 15.13
N LYS A 5 23.57 8.25 15.00
CA LYS A 5 22.91 7.18 15.73
C LYS A 5 21.65 6.70 15.00
N ILE A 6 21.36 5.41 15.11
CA ILE A 6 20.12 4.80 14.66
C ILE A 6 19.53 4.00 15.82
N LYS A 7 18.27 4.22 16.14
CA LYS A 7 17.55 3.53 17.20
C LYS A 7 16.33 2.80 16.65
N LEU A 8 16.08 1.63 17.23
CA LEU A 8 14.85 0.87 17.02
C LEU A 8 14.03 0.91 18.30
N TYR A 9 12.81 1.39 18.20
CA TYR A 9 11.82 1.35 19.28
C TYR A 9 10.80 0.26 18.97
N VAL A 10 10.43 -0.50 20.00
CA VAL A 10 9.37 -1.49 19.93
C VAL A 10 8.36 -1.14 21.02
N LEU A 11 7.17 -0.72 20.60
CA LEU A 11 6.06 -0.42 21.50
C LEU A 11 5.10 -1.60 21.51
N GLU A 12 4.58 -1.95 22.68
CA GLU A 12 3.54 -2.96 22.85
C GLU A 12 2.22 -2.29 23.21
N ASP A 13 1.15 -2.66 22.51
CA ASP A 13 -0.20 -2.27 22.89
C ASP A 13 -0.68 -3.22 24.00
N PRO A 14 -0.89 -2.74 25.24
CA PRO A 14 -1.26 -3.61 26.36
C PRO A 14 -2.64 -4.24 26.22
N GLU A 15 -3.50 -3.69 25.38
CA GLU A 15 -4.90 -4.12 25.25
C GLU A 15 -5.13 -5.05 24.04
N GLN A 16 -4.31 -4.94 23.00
CA GLN A 16 -4.51 -5.70 21.76
C GLN A 16 -3.61 -6.94 21.68
N PRO A 17 -4.19 -8.12 21.37
CA PRO A 17 -3.39 -9.31 21.12
C PRO A 17 -2.68 -9.23 19.78
N GLN A 18 -1.51 -9.85 19.68
CA GLN A 18 -0.82 -10.04 18.42
C GLN A 18 -1.62 -10.97 17.52
N GLY A 19 -2.02 -10.49 16.36
CA GLY A 19 -2.70 -11.27 15.33
C GLY A 19 -1.76 -11.99 14.36
N TYR A 20 -2.29 -12.94 13.64
CA TYR A 20 -1.69 -13.57 12.46
C TYR A 20 -2.76 -14.04 11.49
N PHE A 21 -2.40 -14.16 10.23
CA PHE A 21 -3.28 -14.76 9.22
C PHE A 21 -3.12 -16.28 9.22
N LYS A 22 -4.22 -16.99 9.48
CA LYS A 22 -4.26 -18.45 9.36
C LYS A 22 -4.78 -18.81 7.98
N LEU A 23 -3.93 -19.43 7.17
CA LEU A 23 -4.32 -19.93 5.85
C LEU A 23 -5.23 -21.15 5.98
N ALA A 24 -6.24 -21.21 5.13
CA ALA A 24 -7.14 -22.34 5.00
C ALA A 24 -7.45 -22.56 3.50
N GLN A 25 -7.62 -23.84 3.11
CA GLN A 25 -8.08 -24.14 1.76
C GLN A 25 -9.55 -23.68 1.61
N VAL A 26 -9.87 -23.04 0.50
CA VAL A 26 -11.25 -22.64 0.19
C VAL A 26 -12.10 -23.88 0.00
N PRO A 27 -13.23 -24.06 0.73
CA PRO A 27 -14.06 -25.25 0.62
C PRO A 27 -14.66 -25.39 -0.79
N GLY A 28 -14.60 -26.62 -1.32
CA GLY A 28 -15.22 -26.93 -2.61
C GLY A 28 -14.46 -26.47 -3.87
N VAL A 29 -13.31 -25.84 -3.72
CA VAL A 29 -12.46 -25.39 -4.82
C VAL A 29 -11.15 -26.18 -4.93
N ARG A 30 -10.37 -25.93 -5.98
CA ARG A 30 -9.13 -26.66 -6.27
C ARG A 30 -8.11 -26.49 -5.13
N ARG A 31 -7.20 -27.47 -4.99
CA ARG A 31 -6.17 -27.50 -3.93
C ARG A 31 -5.23 -26.27 -3.88
N THR A 32 -5.18 -25.50 -4.95
CA THR A 32 -4.30 -24.33 -5.07
C THR A 32 -4.94 -23.02 -4.60
N GLN A 33 -6.21 -23.06 -4.22
CA GLN A 33 -6.92 -21.88 -3.73
C GLN A 33 -6.97 -21.88 -2.21
N PHE A 34 -6.56 -20.76 -1.63
CA PHE A 34 -6.51 -20.56 -0.19
C PHE A 34 -7.17 -19.26 0.17
N THR A 35 -7.87 -19.26 1.27
CA THR A 35 -8.32 -18.05 1.97
C THR A 35 -7.54 -17.90 3.27
N HIS A 36 -7.69 -16.79 3.92
CA HIS A 36 -7.11 -16.55 5.24
C HIS A 36 -8.12 -15.97 6.20
N GLY A 37 -7.85 -16.12 7.48
CA GLY A 37 -8.63 -15.49 8.54
C GLY A 37 -7.69 -14.97 9.62
N SER A 38 -8.03 -13.83 10.20
CA SER A 38 -7.28 -13.28 11.32
C SER A 38 -7.48 -14.12 12.56
N LYS A 39 -6.42 -14.46 13.27
CA LYS A 39 -6.39 -15.16 14.56
C LYS A 39 -5.40 -14.49 15.49
N SER A 40 -5.67 -14.54 16.76
CA SER A 40 -4.71 -14.13 17.79
C SER A 40 -3.66 -15.21 18.00
N LEU A 41 -2.40 -14.81 18.15
CA LEU A 41 -1.32 -15.73 18.51
C LEU A 41 -1.62 -16.32 19.91
N PRO A 42 -1.30 -17.60 20.14
CA PRO A 42 -1.42 -18.20 21.45
C PRO A 42 -0.57 -17.49 22.50
N GLY A 43 -1.09 -17.42 23.74
CA GLY A 43 -0.45 -16.75 24.87
C GLY A 43 -0.74 -15.25 24.91
N ASP A 44 -0.12 -14.59 25.89
CA ASP A 44 -0.33 -13.15 26.16
C ASP A 44 0.51 -12.21 25.27
N ARG A 45 0.84 -12.64 24.05
CA ARG A 45 1.58 -11.80 23.12
C ARG A 45 0.74 -10.61 22.71
N LYS A 46 1.29 -9.43 22.91
CA LYS A 46 0.66 -8.15 22.59
C LYS A 46 1.06 -7.66 21.21
N LEU A 47 0.14 -6.89 20.59
CA LEU A 47 0.43 -6.21 19.34
C LEU A 47 1.66 -5.32 19.51
N ARG A 48 2.59 -5.43 18.59
CA ARG A 48 3.82 -4.63 18.58
C ARG A 48 3.85 -3.71 17.37
N GLN A 49 4.25 -2.48 17.63
CA GLN A 49 4.57 -1.52 16.59
C GLN A 49 6.00 -1.04 16.78
N SER A 50 6.77 -1.04 15.71
CA SER A 50 8.18 -0.63 15.76
C SER A 50 8.39 0.68 15.01
N PHE A 51 9.36 1.48 15.49
CA PHE A 51 9.77 2.75 14.89
C PHE A 51 11.28 2.80 14.76
N LEU A 52 11.74 3.33 13.64
CA LEU A 52 13.14 3.64 13.36
C LEU A 52 13.36 5.13 13.55
N GLU A 53 14.36 5.51 14.32
CA GLU A 53 14.82 6.89 14.49
C GLU A 53 16.27 7.02 14.02
N VAL A 54 16.51 7.90 13.05
CA VAL A 54 17.84 8.24 12.52
C VAL A 54 18.22 9.62 13.02
N ILE A 55 19.29 9.70 13.81
CA ILE A 55 19.73 10.93 14.50
C ILE A 55 21.05 11.41 13.89
N THR A 56 21.13 12.70 13.62
CA THR A 56 22.34 13.36 13.11
C THR A 56 23.22 13.89 14.24
N ASP A 57 24.48 14.21 13.94
CA ASP A 57 25.44 14.89 14.85
C ASP A 57 25.03 16.34 15.18
N GLU A 58 24.09 16.90 14.39
CA GLU A 58 23.51 18.23 14.62
C GLU A 58 22.19 18.19 15.41
N GLY A 59 21.77 16.99 15.86
CA GLY A 59 20.57 16.79 16.69
C GLY A 59 19.24 16.71 15.93
N VAL A 60 19.23 16.79 14.60
CA VAL A 60 18.04 16.55 13.81
C VAL A 60 17.78 15.04 13.74
N ALA A 61 16.51 14.63 13.90
CA ALA A 61 16.14 13.22 13.92
C ALA A 61 14.95 12.95 12.99
N GLY A 62 15.12 12.01 12.07
CA GLY A 62 14.05 11.49 11.24
C GLY A 62 13.43 10.23 11.85
N LEU A 63 12.11 10.11 11.74
CA LEU A 63 11.32 9.04 12.34
C LEU A 63 10.39 8.39 11.31
N CYS A 64 10.34 7.05 11.33
CA CYS A 64 9.39 6.30 10.53
C CYS A 64 8.90 5.04 11.27
N THR A 65 7.70 4.59 10.97
CA THR A 65 7.29 3.21 11.30
C THR A 65 8.26 2.25 10.62
N THR A 66 8.56 1.11 11.24
CA THR A 66 9.49 0.15 10.67
C THR A 66 9.04 -1.29 10.84
N THR A 67 9.41 -2.10 9.86
CA THR A 67 9.31 -3.57 9.91
C THR A 67 10.67 -4.23 10.08
N MET A 68 11.75 -3.44 10.21
CA MET A 68 13.10 -3.95 10.37
C MET A 68 13.28 -4.75 11.66
N THR A 69 13.99 -5.86 11.54
CA THR A 69 14.48 -6.62 12.69
C THR A 69 15.69 -5.94 13.33
N PRO A 70 16.01 -6.25 14.60
CA PRO A 70 17.22 -5.75 15.23
C PRO A 70 18.51 -6.03 14.44
N ASP A 71 18.60 -7.21 13.80
CA ASP A 71 19.76 -7.58 12.98
C ASP A 71 19.87 -6.73 11.72
N GLN A 72 18.75 -6.43 11.08
CA GLN A 72 18.71 -5.51 9.92
C GLN A 72 19.14 -4.09 10.32
N VAL A 73 18.70 -3.61 11.48
CA VAL A 73 19.13 -2.30 11.98
C VAL A 73 20.63 -2.28 12.28
N GLU A 74 21.19 -3.38 12.77
CA GLU A 74 22.64 -3.48 12.99
C GLU A 74 23.42 -3.48 11.67
N ILE A 75 22.99 -4.24 10.67
CA ILE A 75 23.54 -4.19 9.31
C ILE A 75 23.51 -2.75 8.78
N LEU A 76 22.36 -2.08 8.92
CA LEU A 76 22.18 -0.70 8.47
C LEU A 76 23.18 0.25 9.14
N ARG A 77 23.35 0.16 10.46
CA ARG A 77 24.33 0.98 11.22
C ARG A 77 25.73 0.88 10.64
N HIS A 78 26.18 -0.34 10.36
CA HIS A 78 27.51 -0.57 9.79
C HIS A 78 27.69 0.00 8.38
N GLN A 79 26.61 0.22 7.63
CA GLN A 79 26.67 0.76 6.27
C GLN A 79 26.60 2.30 6.24
N VAL A 80 25.87 2.93 7.19
CA VAL A 80 25.49 4.34 7.00
C VAL A 80 25.91 5.29 8.12
N LEU A 81 26.44 4.79 9.27
CA LEU A 81 26.94 5.69 10.31
C LEU A 81 28.12 6.52 9.78
N GLY A 82 28.10 7.83 10.04
CA GLY A 82 29.08 8.80 9.55
C GLY A 82 28.80 9.34 8.14
N GLU A 83 27.83 8.77 7.42
CA GLU A 83 27.41 9.28 6.13
C GLU A 83 26.52 10.54 6.26
N ASP A 84 26.40 11.31 5.18
CA ASP A 84 25.56 12.49 5.11
C ASP A 84 24.12 12.09 4.74
N PRO A 85 23.11 12.31 5.62
CA PRO A 85 21.73 11.92 5.35
C PRO A 85 21.09 12.65 4.16
N LEU A 86 21.65 13.79 3.75
CA LEU A 86 21.15 14.53 2.60
C LEU A 86 21.60 13.94 1.25
N GLN A 87 22.58 13.05 1.25
CA GLN A 87 23.03 12.31 0.06
C GLN A 87 22.16 11.08 -0.20
N ARG A 88 20.83 11.24 -0.19
CA ARG A 88 19.83 10.15 -0.26
C ARG A 88 20.06 9.20 -1.44
N GLU A 89 20.29 9.73 -2.65
CA GLU A 89 20.51 8.88 -3.82
C GLU A 89 21.78 8.01 -3.67
N LYS A 90 22.85 8.57 -3.13
CA LYS A 90 24.06 7.80 -2.82
C LYS A 90 23.77 6.67 -1.86
N LEU A 91 23.04 6.97 -0.76
CA LEU A 91 22.69 5.98 0.26
C LEU A 91 21.73 4.93 -0.27
N TYR A 92 20.74 5.34 -1.06
CA TYR A 92 19.86 4.42 -1.77
C TYR A 92 20.66 3.44 -2.64
N GLN A 93 21.55 3.93 -3.49
CA GLN A 93 22.36 3.09 -4.38
C GLN A 93 23.32 2.17 -3.61
N LEU A 94 23.91 2.66 -2.52
CA LEU A 94 24.76 1.86 -1.63
C LEU A 94 23.98 0.66 -1.08
N LEU A 95 22.83 0.90 -0.47
CA LEU A 95 22.01 -0.14 0.16
C LEU A 95 21.34 -1.06 -0.87
N HIS A 96 20.85 -0.50 -1.98
CA HIS A 96 20.24 -1.26 -3.06
C HIS A 96 21.24 -2.25 -3.68
N LYS A 97 22.43 -1.80 -4.06
CA LYS A 97 23.49 -2.67 -4.59
C LYS A 97 24.06 -3.59 -3.52
N GLY A 98 24.11 -3.14 -2.27
CA GLY A 98 24.55 -3.91 -1.11
C GLY A 98 23.57 -5.03 -0.71
N THR A 99 22.32 -4.97 -1.12
CA THR A 99 21.26 -5.95 -0.77
C THR A 99 21.71 -7.40 -0.98
N ARG A 100 22.35 -7.69 -2.12
CA ARG A 100 22.88 -9.04 -2.44
C ARG A 100 23.92 -9.50 -1.43
N TRP A 101 24.83 -8.61 -1.01
CA TRP A 101 25.93 -8.94 -0.09
C TRP A 101 25.47 -9.05 1.35
N CYS A 102 24.43 -8.31 1.73
CA CYS A 102 23.82 -8.39 3.05
C CYS A 102 22.78 -9.51 3.14
N TYR A 103 22.51 -10.25 2.06
CA TYR A 103 21.50 -11.31 1.98
C TYR A 103 20.11 -10.83 2.43
N GLN A 104 19.77 -9.59 2.09
CA GLN A 104 18.46 -9.01 2.37
C GLN A 104 17.54 -9.08 1.15
N LYS A 105 16.25 -8.86 1.37
CA LYS A 105 15.27 -8.69 0.29
C LYS A 105 15.42 -7.30 -0.36
N PRO A 106 15.13 -7.14 -1.64
CA PRO A 106 15.04 -5.82 -2.26
C PRO A 106 14.10 -4.88 -1.46
N GLY A 107 14.46 -3.61 -1.38
CA GLY A 107 13.66 -2.61 -0.67
C GLY A 107 13.71 -2.66 0.87
N TRP A 108 14.48 -3.56 1.48
CA TRP A 108 14.54 -3.78 2.93
C TRP A 108 14.87 -2.53 3.77
N PHE A 109 15.45 -1.51 3.17
CA PHE A 109 15.88 -0.27 3.81
C PHE A 109 14.93 0.92 3.58
N GLY A 110 13.72 0.67 3.11
CA GLY A 110 12.75 1.73 2.80
C GLY A 110 12.37 2.60 3.99
N ASP A 111 12.26 2.00 5.16
CA ASP A 111 11.98 2.71 6.41
C ASP A 111 13.08 3.73 6.74
N PHE A 112 14.33 3.37 6.49
CA PHE A 112 15.48 4.26 6.62
C PHE A 112 15.44 5.40 5.59
N ASP A 113 15.11 5.10 4.34
CA ASP A 113 14.96 6.13 3.30
C ASP A 113 13.90 7.18 3.70
N ASN A 114 12.79 6.75 4.26
CA ASN A 114 11.76 7.67 4.77
C ASN A 114 12.28 8.56 5.92
N CYS A 115 13.10 8.02 6.82
CA CYS A 115 13.76 8.85 7.86
C CYS A 115 14.66 9.92 7.25
N LEU A 116 15.35 9.63 6.13
CA LEU A 116 16.20 10.63 5.46
C LEU A 116 15.36 11.74 4.81
N TRP A 117 14.19 11.41 4.26
CA TRP A 117 13.25 12.40 3.74
C TRP A 117 12.66 13.26 4.85
N ASP A 118 12.35 12.69 6.02
CA ASP A 118 11.91 13.44 7.20
C ASP A 118 13.00 14.41 7.70
N ILE A 119 14.27 13.97 7.79
CA ILE A 119 15.41 14.85 8.11
C ILE A 119 15.49 16.02 7.11
N LEU A 120 15.34 15.76 5.83
CA LEU A 120 15.37 16.83 4.82
C LEU A 120 14.25 17.84 5.04
N GLY A 121 13.03 17.38 5.31
CA GLY A 121 11.88 18.24 5.62
C GLY A 121 12.17 19.15 6.81
N GLN A 122 12.68 18.58 7.91
CA GLN A 122 13.03 19.33 9.13
C GLN A 122 14.16 20.34 8.90
N VAL A 123 15.23 19.96 8.22
CA VAL A 123 16.37 20.85 7.93
C VAL A 123 15.98 22.03 7.05
N THR A 124 15.09 21.81 6.11
CA THR A 124 14.63 22.85 5.18
C THR A 124 13.44 23.64 5.71
N GLY A 125 12.77 23.17 6.78
CA GLY A 125 11.54 23.74 7.31
C GLY A 125 10.38 23.66 6.32
N ARG A 126 10.38 22.66 5.41
CA ARG A 126 9.36 22.48 4.37
C ARG A 126 8.79 21.06 4.39
N PRO A 127 7.50 20.89 4.12
CA PRO A 127 6.91 19.56 3.95
C PRO A 127 7.59 18.81 2.79
N VAL A 128 7.70 17.49 2.92
CA VAL A 128 8.37 16.64 1.93
C VAL A 128 7.72 16.76 0.54
N TYR A 129 6.41 16.87 0.46
CA TYR A 129 5.71 17.03 -0.82
C TYR A 129 6.11 18.31 -1.58
N ASP A 130 6.46 19.40 -0.87
CA ASP A 130 6.98 20.63 -1.50
C ASP A 130 8.40 20.46 -2.03
N LEU A 131 9.19 19.60 -1.36
CA LEU A 131 10.58 19.32 -1.76
C LEU A 131 10.69 18.37 -2.94
N ILE A 132 9.74 17.44 -3.06
CA ILE A 132 9.62 16.52 -4.22
C ILE A 132 9.09 17.30 -5.43
N GLY A 133 8.08 18.13 -5.22
CA GLY A 133 7.36 18.85 -6.26
C GLY A 133 5.87 18.52 -6.18
N LYS A 134 5.10 19.45 -5.64
CA LYS A 134 3.68 19.26 -5.37
C LYS A 134 2.87 19.33 -6.67
N ALA A 135 2.12 18.28 -6.98
CA ALA A 135 1.18 18.20 -8.09
C ALA A 135 -0.24 18.63 -7.69
N ARG A 136 -0.66 18.35 -6.44
CA ARG A 136 -2.03 18.62 -5.96
C ARG A 136 -2.09 18.86 -4.46
N ASP A 137 -3.17 19.50 -3.98
CA ASP A 137 -3.43 19.73 -2.54
C ASP A 137 -4.23 18.59 -1.90
N ARG A 138 -4.92 17.80 -2.71
CA ARG A 138 -5.78 16.69 -2.29
C ARG A 138 -5.97 15.70 -3.43
N PHE A 139 -6.33 14.47 -3.09
CA PHE A 139 -6.67 13.41 -4.05
C PHE A 139 -7.75 12.50 -3.47
N PRO A 140 -8.50 11.76 -4.31
CA PRO A 140 -9.60 10.93 -3.88
C PRO A 140 -9.18 9.80 -2.95
N VAL A 141 -10.17 9.30 -2.20
CA VAL A 141 -10.03 8.13 -1.32
C VAL A 141 -10.98 7.06 -1.82
N TYR A 142 -10.56 5.80 -1.82
CA TYR A 142 -11.49 4.68 -1.79
C TYR A 142 -11.48 4.00 -0.43
N LEU A 143 -12.65 3.53 0.00
CA LEU A 143 -12.77 2.72 1.20
C LEU A 143 -12.52 1.26 0.85
N THR A 144 -11.82 0.53 1.72
CA THR A 144 -11.63 -0.91 1.59
C THR A 144 -11.96 -1.62 2.89
N SER A 145 -12.39 -2.87 2.81
CA SER A 145 -12.55 -3.75 3.98
C SER A 145 -12.09 -5.16 3.66
N GLY A 146 -11.84 -5.98 4.68
CA GLY A 146 -11.50 -7.40 4.48
C GLY A 146 -12.66 -8.23 3.96
N ASP A 147 -12.38 -9.51 3.65
CA ASP A 147 -13.41 -10.49 3.26
C ASP A 147 -14.53 -10.58 4.30
N SER A 148 -15.75 -10.46 3.83
CA SER A 148 -16.92 -10.30 4.70
C SER A 148 -18.15 -11.00 4.11
N PRO A 149 -19.20 -11.24 4.91
CA PRO A 149 -20.52 -11.57 4.38
C PRO A 149 -21.05 -10.44 3.48
N PRO A 150 -21.93 -10.75 2.51
CA PRO A 150 -22.46 -9.77 1.56
C PRO A 150 -23.05 -8.50 2.19
N GLU A 151 -23.75 -8.64 3.29
CA GLU A 151 -24.38 -7.53 4.03
C GLU A 151 -23.37 -6.49 4.53
N VAL A 152 -22.16 -6.92 4.91
CA VAL A 152 -21.11 -6.01 5.38
C VAL A 152 -20.57 -5.14 4.23
N TYR A 153 -20.56 -5.65 3.01
CA TYR A 153 -20.16 -4.82 1.85
C TYR A 153 -21.14 -3.67 1.62
N PHE A 154 -22.44 -3.89 1.82
CA PHE A 154 -23.42 -2.80 1.76
C PHE A 154 -23.22 -1.79 2.88
N GLU A 155 -22.98 -2.25 4.11
CA GLU A 155 -22.66 -1.36 5.24
C GLU A 155 -21.41 -0.52 4.96
N MET A 156 -20.37 -1.10 4.35
CA MET A 156 -19.14 -0.38 3.98
C MET A 156 -19.36 0.64 2.87
N VAL A 157 -20.21 0.33 1.90
CA VAL A 157 -20.59 1.30 0.86
C VAL A 157 -21.40 2.46 1.44
N ASP A 158 -22.32 2.18 2.36
CA ASP A 158 -23.08 3.22 3.05
C ASP A 158 -22.16 4.10 3.91
N LEU A 159 -21.21 3.49 4.61
CA LEU A 159 -20.16 4.22 5.34
C LEU A 159 -19.32 5.10 4.41
N ALA A 160 -18.90 4.58 3.25
CA ALA A 160 -18.17 5.36 2.26
C ALA A 160 -18.98 6.60 1.83
N ARG A 161 -20.27 6.43 1.53
CA ARG A 161 -21.17 7.53 1.16
C ARG A 161 -21.35 8.56 2.29
N GLU A 162 -21.45 8.10 3.54
CA GLU A 162 -21.54 8.98 4.71
C GLU A 162 -20.34 9.93 4.79
N TYR A 163 -19.15 9.43 4.46
CA TYR A 163 -17.92 10.23 4.39
C TYR A 163 -17.72 10.93 3.04
N GLY A 164 -18.69 10.84 2.10
CA GLY A 164 -18.64 11.44 0.76
C GLY A 164 -17.58 10.76 -0.15
N ILE A 165 -17.21 9.51 0.15
CA ILE A 165 -16.31 8.68 -0.65
C ILE A 165 -17.15 8.00 -1.73
N GLY A 166 -16.76 8.16 -2.99
CA GLY A 166 -17.45 7.59 -4.16
C GLY A 166 -16.80 6.33 -4.73
N ALA A 167 -15.97 5.64 -3.94
CA ALA A 167 -15.25 4.47 -4.40
C ALA A 167 -15.08 3.42 -3.29
N TYR A 168 -15.17 2.15 -3.66
CA TYR A 168 -15.02 1.03 -2.73
C TYR A 168 -14.26 -0.14 -3.36
N LYS A 169 -13.31 -0.72 -2.62
CA LYS A 169 -12.56 -1.92 -2.97
C LYS A 169 -13.01 -3.11 -2.13
N PHE A 170 -13.46 -4.17 -2.83
CA PHE A 170 -13.73 -5.45 -2.21
C PHE A 170 -12.43 -6.20 -1.93
N HIS A 171 -12.40 -6.97 -0.85
CA HIS A 171 -11.49 -8.09 -0.68
C HIS A 171 -12.32 -9.37 -0.62
N THR A 172 -12.28 -10.18 -1.68
CA THR A 172 -13.12 -11.38 -1.82
C THR A 172 -12.22 -12.62 -1.96
N TYR A 173 -12.33 -13.55 -1.01
CA TYR A 173 -11.45 -14.73 -0.95
C TYR A 173 -12.19 -16.05 -1.19
N LYS A 174 -13.41 -15.99 -1.75
CA LYS A 174 -14.28 -17.17 -1.87
C LYS A 174 -14.33 -17.79 -3.27
N GLY A 175 -13.69 -17.12 -4.25
CA GLY A 175 -13.67 -17.53 -5.65
C GLY A 175 -14.79 -16.92 -6.48
N GLY A 176 -14.54 -16.80 -7.79
CA GLY A 176 -15.38 -16.04 -8.72
C GLY A 176 -16.86 -16.40 -8.70
N LYS A 177 -17.18 -17.69 -8.55
CA LYS A 177 -18.59 -18.15 -8.48
C LYS A 177 -19.37 -17.55 -7.30
N ALA A 178 -18.70 -17.28 -6.17
CA ALA A 178 -19.31 -16.67 -4.99
C ALA A 178 -19.32 -15.14 -5.10
N ASP A 179 -18.32 -14.56 -5.75
CA ASP A 179 -18.07 -13.12 -5.77
C ASP A 179 -18.94 -12.40 -6.82
N ILE A 180 -19.15 -12.99 -8.00
CA ILE A 180 -19.96 -12.40 -9.09
C ILE A 180 -21.37 -11.96 -8.65
N PRO A 181 -22.16 -12.76 -7.93
CA PRO A 181 -23.49 -12.33 -7.44
C PRO A 181 -23.41 -11.11 -6.52
N ILE A 182 -22.35 -11.00 -5.71
CA ILE A 182 -22.12 -9.87 -4.79
C ILE A 182 -21.86 -8.60 -5.59
N PHE A 183 -21.00 -8.66 -6.61
CA PHE A 183 -20.69 -7.52 -7.46
C PHE A 183 -21.91 -6.97 -8.20
N ARG A 184 -22.74 -7.85 -8.74
CA ARG A 184 -24.00 -7.45 -9.40
C ARG A 184 -24.96 -6.77 -8.42
N ALA A 185 -25.14 -7.35 -7.22
CA ALA A 185 -26.04 -6.81 -6.21
C ALA A 185 -25.54 -5.45 -5.68
N VAL A 186 -24.24 -5.30 -5.43
CA VAL A 186 -23.68 -4.02 -4.98
C VAL A 186 -23.74 -2.97 -6.10
N ARG A 187 -23.41 -3.30 -7.35
CA ARG A 187 -23.55 -2.38 -8.49
C ARG A 187 -24.99 -1.89 -8.65
N GLU A 188 -25.97 -2.77 -8.53
CA GLU A 188 -27.39 -2.39 -8.56
C GLU A 188 -27.75 -1.40 -7.46
N ALA A 189 -27.23 -1.62 -6.24
CA ALA A 189 -27.50 -0.76 -5.08
C ALA A 189 -26.78 0.60 -5.14
N VAL A 190 -25.57 0.66 -5.69
CA VAL A 190 -24.79 1.89 -5.71
C VAL A 190 -25.05 2.76 -6.94
N GLY A 191 -25.55 2.19 -8.02
CA GLY A 191 -25.73 2.87 -9.31
C GLY A 191 -24.43 2.97 -10.12
N PRO A 192 -24.47 3.55 -11.32
CA PRO A 192 -23.34 3.53 -12.27
C PRO A 192 -22.18 4.45 -11.87
N ASP A 193 -22.42 5.53 -11.14
CA ASP A 193 -21.42 6.55 -10.87
C ASP A 193 -20.48 6.22 -9.68
N PHE A 194 -20.80 5.17 -8.93
CA PHE A 194 -19.99 4.74 -7.79
C PHE A 194 -18.87 3.80 -8.26
N LEU A 195 -17.62 4.13 -7.94
CA LEU A 195 -16.47 3.39 -8.42
C LEU A 195 -16.24 2.11 -7.62
N LEU A 196 -16.07 0.99 -8.30
CA LEU A 196 -15.85 -0.32 -7.68
C LEU A 196 -14.53 -0.94 -8.12
N ILE A 197 -13.88 -1.62 -7.20
CA ILE A 197 -12.59 -2.29 -7.37
C ILE A 197 -12.69 -3.67 -6.74
N ASN A 198 -12.01 -4.68 -7.27
CA ASN A 198 -11.91 -5.98 -6.60
C ASN A 198 -10.48 -6.43 -6.44
N ASP A 199 -10.18 -6.91 -5.24
CA ASP A 199 -8.91 -7.50 -4.82
C ASP A 199 -9.17 -8.86 -4.16
N PRO A 200 -9.13 -9.96 -4.92
CA PRO A 200 -9.36 -11.30 -4.38
C PRO A 200 -8.13 -11.89 -3.66
N VAL A 201 -7.07 -11.13 -3.48
CA VAL A 201 -5.84 -11.53 -2.76
C VAL A 201 -5.37 -12.93 -3.16
N CYS A 202 -5.02 -13.10 -4.42
CA CYS A 202 -4.49 -14.35 -5.01
C CYS A 202 -5.43 -15.58 -4.93
N SER A 203 -6.74 -15.40 -4.74
CA SER A 203 -7.66 -16.53 -4.51
C SER A 203 -8.25 -17.15 -5.79
N TYR A 204 -8.04 -16.58 -6.97
CA TYR A 204 -8.58 -17.09 -8.23
C TYR A 204 -7.62 -18.01 -8.99
N THR A 205 -8.19 -18.89 -9.82
CA THR A 205 -7.48 -19.49 -10.95
C THR A 205 -7.44 -18.51 -12.13
N LEU A 206 -6.66 -18.81 -13.17
CA LEU A 206 -6.65 -17.97 -14.38
C LEU A 206 -8.06 -17.93 -15.03
N GLU A 207 -8.72 -19.09 -15.13
CA GLU A 207 -10.04 -19.19 -15.72
C GLU A 207 -11.09 -18.39 -14.93
N GLU A 208 -11.02 -18.43 -13.60
CA GLU A 208 -11.90 -17.62 -12.74
C GLU A 208 -11.58 -16.12 -12.85
N ALA A 209 -10.29 -15.76 -12.92
CA ALA A 209 -9.88 -14.36 -13.06
C ALA A 209 -10.39 -13.76 -14.39
N ILE A 210 -10.37 -14.53 -15.49
CA ILE A 210 -10.93 -14.12 -16.77
C ILE A 210 -12.47 -14.00 -16.69
N GLU A 211 -13.17 -15.00 -16.13
CA GLU A 211 -14.63 -14.98 -15.98
C GLU A 211 -15.08 -13.77 -15.12
N VAL A 212 -14.44 -13.57 -13.97
CA VAL A 212 -14.72 -12.44 -13.07
C VAL A 212 -14.37 -11.11 -13.74
N GLY A 213 -13.24 -11.04 -14.43
CA GLY A 213 -12.80 -9.85 -15.14
C GLY A 213 -13.84 -9.38 -16.17
N HIS A 214 -14.37 -10.28 -16.99
CA HIS A 214 -15.44 -9.92 -17.96
C HIS A 214 -16.73 -9.45 -17.28
N VAL A 215 -17.09 -10.02 -16.12
CA VAL A 215 -18.23 -9.51 -15.35
C VAL A 215 -17.93 -8.13 -14.76
N MET A 216 -16.71 -7.89 -14.33
CA MET A 216 -16.30 -6.58 -13.84
C MET A 216 -16.31 -5.53 -14.96
N GLU A 217 -15.93 -5.87 -16.20
CA GLU A 217 -16.09 -5.03 -17.39
C GLU A 217 -17.56 -4.66 -17.64
N GLU A 218 -18.47 -5.65 -17.61
CA GLU A 218 -19.92 -5.40 -17.73
C GLU A 218 -20.45 -4.45 -16.64
N LEU A 219 -19.86 -4.49 -15.46
CA LEU A 219 -20.27 -3.73 -14.28
C LEU A 219 -19.49 -2.42 -14.08
N ASP A 220 -18.63 -2.03 -15.03
CA ASP A 220 -17.83 -0.82 -14.99
C ASP A 220 -16.98 -0.68 -13.71
N PHE A 221 -16.19 -1.70 -13.41
CA PHE A 221 -15.17 -1.66 -12.34
C PHE A 221 -13.94 -0.95 -12.83
N LEU A 222 -13.14 -0.38 -11.92
CA LEU A 222 -11.91 0.34 -12.25
C LEU A 222 -10.74 -0.57 -12.57
N TRP A 223 -10.49 -1.60 -11.76
CA TRP A 223 -9.44 -2.60 -11.99
C TRP A 223 -9.69 -3.88 -11.20
N LEU A 224 -9.02 -4.95 -11.63
CA LEU A 224 -8.88 -6.21 -10.92
C LEU A 224 -7.48 -6.30 -10.32
N GLU A 225 -7.38 -6.39 -8.97
CA GLU A 225 -6.13 -6.39 -8.23
C GLU A 225 -5.71 -7.81 -7.84
N GLU A 226 -4.47 -8.17 -8.02
CA GLU A 226 -3.77 -9.43 -7.68
C GLU A 226 -4.65 -10.71 -7.61
N PRO A 227 -5.36 -11.06 -8.69
CA PRO A 227 -6.30 -12.20 -8.66
C PRO A 227 -5.61 -13.55 -8.44
N MET A 228 -4.34 -13.66 -8.77
CA MET A 228 -3.53 -14.88 -8.69
C MET A 228 -2.19 -14.60 -8.00
N HIS A 229 -1.51 -15.66 -7.55
CA HIS A 229 -0.14 -15.53 -7.06
C HIS A 229 0.81 -14.95 -8.11
N GLU A 230 1.56 -13.93 -7.76
CA GLU A 230 2.50 -13.19 -8.61
C GLU A 230 3.76 -14.00 -9.00
N TYR A 231 3.84 -15.27 -8.67
CA TYR A 231 4.83 -16.19 -9.25
C TYR A 231 4.43 -16.73 -10.64
N LYS A 232 3.24 -16.33 -11.14
CA LYS A 232 2.65 -16.80 -12.40
C LYS A 232 2.62 -15.72 -13.47
N GLN A 233 3.75 -15.06 -13.75
CA GLN A 233 3.85 -13.97 -14.71
C GLN A 233 3.16 -14.27 -16.05
N HIS A 234 3.38 -15.48 -16.60
CA HIS A 234 2.74 -15.87 -17.86
C HIS A 234 1.20 -15.90 -17.77
N SER A 235 0.63 -16.33 -16.64
CA SER A 235 -0.83 -16.29 -16.45
C SER A 235 -1.36 -14.85 -16.38
N TYR A 236 -0.59 -13.94 -15.80
CA TYR A 236 -0.93 -12.51 -15.79
C TYR A 236 -0.85 -11.89 -17.19
N GLN A 237 0.16 -12.24 -18.00
CA GLN A 237 0.23 -11.81 -19.41
C GLN A 237 -1.01 -12.27 -20.19
N THR A 238 -1.45 -13.52 -19.98
CA THR A 238 -2.69 -14.01 -20.58
C THR A 238 -3.89 -13.20 -20.09
N LEU A 239 -4.01 -12.98 -18.79
CA LEU A 239 -5.12 -12.23 -18.19
C LEU A 239 -5.21 -10.80 -18.76
N CYS A 240 -4.10 -10.06 -18.75
CA CYS A 240 -4.03 -8.70 -19.32
C CYS A 240 -4.35 -8.65 -20.82
N SER A 241 -4.06 -9.73 -21.58
CA SER A 241 -4.39 -9.80 -23.00
C SER A 241 -5.86 -10.14 -23.27
N GLU A 242 -6.54 -10.81 -22.36
CA GLU A 242 -7.94 -11.21 -22.46
C GLU A 242 -8.92 -10.13 -22.00
N LEU A 243 -8.50 -9.26 -21.07
CA LEU A 243 -9.34 -8.23 -20.48
C LEU A 243 -9.02 -6.85 -21.06
N THR A 244 -10.05 -6.00 -21.15
CA THR A 244 -9.91 -4.55 -21.34
C THR A 244 -9.91 -3.81 -20.00
N LEU A 245 -10.39 -4.46 -18.93
CA LEU A 245 -10.29 -3.99 -17.56
C LEU A 245 -8.83 -4.00 -17.13
N PRO A 246 -8.29 -2.89 -16.59
CA PRO A 246 -6.93 -2.87 -16.08
C PRO A 246 -6.70 -3.92 -14.99
N VAL A 247 -5.57 -4.63 -15.08
CA VAL A 247 -5.10 -5.58 -14.05
C VAL A 247 -3.97 -4.93 -13.27
N MET A 248 -4.13 -4.82 -11.97
CA MET A 248 -3.10 -4.35 -11.06
C MET A 248 -2.43 -5.53 -10.35
N SER A 249 -1.13 -5.50 -10.27
CA SER A 249 -0.34 -6.52 -9.56
C SER A 249 0.91 -5.91 -8.91
N ASN A 250 1.78 -6.76 -8.43
CA ASN A 250 3.07 -6.47 -7.82
C ASN A 250 3.03 -6.12 -6.33
N GLU A 251 1.98 -6.43 -5.59
CA GLU A 251 2.00 -6.23 -4.14
C GLU A 251 3.10 -7.09 -3.47
N THR A 252 3.23 -8.35 -3.86
CA THR A 252 4.32 -9.22 -3.39
C THR A 252 5.69 -8.77 -3.90
N LEU A 253 5.76 -8.11 -5.06
CA LEU A 253 6.99 -7.75 -5.78
C LEU A 253 7.40 -6.29 -5.60
N MET A 254 6.58 -5.42 -5.02
CA MET A 254 6.82 -3.96 -4.96
C MET A 254 8.10 -3.57 -4.21
N GLY A 255 8.70 -4.48 -3.44
CA GLY A 255 10.05 -4.29 -2.88
C GLY A 255 11.16 -4.37 -3.92
N ASP A 256 10.96 -5.08 -5.03
CA ASP A 256 11.92 -5.23 -6.12
C ASP A 256 11.49 -4.40 -7.35
N ILE A 257 11.92 -3.15 -7.38
CA ILE A 257 11.60 -2.21 -8.47
C ILE A 257 12.03 -2.75 -9.85
N GLY A 258 13.16 -3.48 -9.92
CA GLY A 258 13.64 -4.06 -11.18
C GLY A 258 12.68 -5.13 -11.71
N LEU A 259 12.14 -5.96 -10.82
CA LEU A 259 11.19 -6.99 -11.19
C LEU A 259 9.81 -6.39 -11.50
N SER A 260 9.32 -5.46 -10.68
CA SER A 260 8.04 -4.76 -10.92
C SER A 260 8.00 -4.05 -12.27
N THR A 261 9.10 -3.37 -12.64
CA THR A 261 9.18 -2.71 -13.94
C THR A 261 9.22 -3.70 -15.11
N GLN A 262 9.84 -4.87 -14.94
CA GLN A 262 9.83 -5.92 -15.98
C GLN A 262 8.43 -6.53 -16.17
N TRP A 263 7.63 -6.62 -15.12
CA TRP A 263 6.24 -7.05 -15.24
C TRP A 263 5.43 -6.09 -16.13
N LEU A 264 5.58 -4.79 -15.92
CA LEU A 264 4.93 -3.79 -16.77
C LEU A 264 5.42 -3.89 -18.23
N ILE A 265 6.73 -3.93 -18.45
CA ILE A 265 7.32 -4.05 -19.80
C ILE A 265 6.80 -5.28 -20.55
N SER A 266 6.61 -6.39 -19.83
CA SER A 266 6.19 -7.66 -20.40
C SER A 266 4.68 -7.79 -20.61
N GLY A 267 3.88 -6.79 -20.24
CA GLY A 267 2.42 -6.84 -20.28
C GLY A 267 1.81 -7.82 -19.29
N ALA A 268 2.46 -8.05 -18.15
CA ALA A 268 1.96 -8.89 -17.07
C ALA A 268 1.22 -8.08 -15.99
N THR A 269 1.10 -6.80 -16.17
CA THR A 269 0.32 -5.88 -15.34
C THR A 269 0.06 -4.61 -16.13
N ASP A 270 -1.08 -3.97 -15.89
CA ASP A 270 -1.43 -2.67 -16.47
C ASP A 270 -1.16 -1.53 -15.50
N LEU A 271 -1.34 -1.78 -14.21
CA LEU A 271 -1.09 -0.84 -13.11
C LEU A 271 -0.08 -1.44 -12.12
N LEU A 272 0.77 -0.60 -11.52
CA LEU A 272 1.74 -1.05 -10.52
C LEU A 272 1.25 -0.76 -9.10
N ARG A 273 1.43 -1.72 -8.21
CA ARG A 273 1.24 -1.53 -6.78
C ARG A 273 2.50 -0.96 -6.15
N ALA A 274 2.38 0.00 -5.25
CA ALA A 274 3.49 0.63 -4.53
C ALA A 274 3.21 0.77 -3.04
N ASN A 275 4.27 0.92 -2.23
CA ASN A 275 4.15 1.11 -0.80
C ASN A 275 5.35 1.88 -0.24
N ALA A 276 5.11 2.90 0.56
CA ALA A 276 6.14 3.67 1.25
C ALA A 276 7.01 2.85 2.22
N ARG A 277 6.59 1.64 2.59
CA ARG A 277 7.40 0.67 3.33
C ARG A 277 8.73 0.37 2.63
N PHE A 278 8.77 0.51 1.32
CA PHE A 278 9.97 0.31 0.51
C PHE A 278 10.72 1.61 0.20
N GLY A 279 10.30 2.72 0.81
CA GLY A 279 10.96 4.02 0.75
C GLY A 279 10.39 4.98 -0.28
N THR A 280 10.33 6.25 0.10
CA THR A 280 9.90 7.36 -0.75
C THR A 280 10.70 7.41 -2.07
N THR A 281 12.03 7.26 -2.00
CA THR A 281 12.90 7.27 -3.18
C THR A 281 12.55 6.17 -4.18
N GLN A 282 12.24 4.96 -3.70
CA GLN A 282 11.87 3.84 -4.56
C GLN A 282 10.51 4.06 -5.20
N VAL A 283 9.51 4.51 -4.43
CA VAL A 283 8.17 4.80 -4.94
C VAL A 283 8.22 5.86 -6.03
N LEU A 284 8.99 6.93 -5.85
CA LEU A 284 9.18 7.97 -6.87
C LEU A 284 9.82 7.41 -8.16
N LYS A 285 10.81 6.52 -8.05
CA LYS A 285 11.42 5.88 -9.22
C LYS A 285 10.40 5.00 -9.97
N MET A 286 9.55 4.26 -9.25
CA MET A 286 8.48 3.47 -9.85
C MET A 286 7.42 4.35 -10.52
N ALA A 287 7.02 5.45 -9.89
CA ALA A 287 6.05 6.39 -10.43
C ALA A 287 6.53 7.01 -11.75
N HIS A 288 7.76 7.53 -11.77
CA HIS A 288 8.34 8.09 -12.99
C HIS A 288 8.51 7.05 -14.10
N PHE A 289 8.81 5.80 -13.75
CA PHE A 289 8.88 4.73 -14.74
C PHE A 289 7.50 4.41 -15.32
N ALA A 290 6.47 4.27 -14.46
CA ALA A 290 5.10 4.02 -14.89
C ALA A 290 4.55 5.17 -15.75
N GLU A 291 4.85 6.43 -15.40
CA GLU A 291 4.50 7.61 -16.19
C GLU A 291 5.04 7.54 -17.64
N LEU A 292 6.26 7.05 -17.82
CA LEU A 292 6.85 6.86 -19.16
C LEU A 292 6.17 5.74 -19.99
N TYR A 293 5.34 4.93 -19.34
CA TYR A 293 4.51 3.88 -19.95
C TYR A 293 3.04 4.25 -19.98
N ASP A 294 2.70 5.52 -19.74
CA ASP A 294 1.33 6.05 -19.73
C ASP A 294 0.42 5.29 -18.76
N THR A 295 0.95 4.86 -17.59
CA THR A 295 0.19 4.11 -16.60
C THR A 295 0.41 4.62 -15.18
N ASN A 296 -0.39 4.10 -14.24
CA ASN A 296 -0.40 4.52 -12.85
C ASN A 296 0.39 3.57 -11.94
N ILE A 297 0.79 4.14 -10.80
CA ILE A 297 1.02 3.39 -9.58
C ILE A 297 -0.11 3.67 -8.60
N GLU A 298 -0.52 2.68 -7.81
CA GLU A 298 -1.47 2.88 -6.72
C GLU A 298 -0.86 2.37 -5.42
N MET A 299 -0.98 3.17 -4.35
CA MET A 299 -0.39 2.83 -3.06
C MET A 299 -1.41 2.07 -2.21
N ASN A 300 -1.01 0.94 -1.61
CA ASN A 300 -1.91 0.17 -0.75
C ASN A 300 -2.11 0.83 0.63
N ALA A 301 -3.17 0.40 1.34
CA ALA A 301 -3.49 0.94 2.66
C ALA A 301 -2.36 0.74 3.67
N GLU A 302 -2.01 1.78 4.39
CA GLU A 302 -1.03 1.74 5.47
C GLU A 302 -1.46 2.61 6.64
N GLY A 303 -1.22 2.09 7.82
CA GLY A 303 -1.41 2.83 9.06
C GLY A 303 -0.16 3.56 9.54
N GLY A 304 -0.32 4.32 10.61
CA GLY A 304 0.79 5.00 11.29
C GLY A 304 1.51 6.01 10.40
N LEU A 305 2.84 6.07 10.53
CA LEU A 305 3.63 7.03 9.77
C LEU A 305 3.74 6.71 8.29
N PHE A 306 3.58 5.45 7.86
CA PHE A 306 3.54 5.11 6.44
C PHE A 306 2.34 5.75 5.73
N GLY A 307 1.18 5.81 6.38
CA GLY A 307 0.01 6.50 5.83
C GLY A 307 0.26 7.99 5.58
N LEU A 308 1.02 8.66 6.46
CA LEU A 308 1.44 10.05 6.25
C LEU A 308 2.39 10.17 5.05
N VAL A 309 3.35 9.24 4.90
CA VAL A 309 4.24 9.23 3.73
C VAL A 309 3.44 9.04 2.45
N HIS A 310 2.44 8.13 2.42
CA HIS A 310 1.53 7.96 1.27
C HIS A 310 0.77 9.25 0.95
N ALA A 311 0.29 9.99 1.97
CA ALA A 311 -0.38 11.27 1.75
C ALA A 311 0.57 12.29 1.09
N HIS A 312 1.83 12.39 1.53
CA HIS A 312 2.83 13.22 0.87
C HIS A 312 3.08 12.79 -0.58
N LEU A 313 3.27 11.50 -0.82
CA LEU A 313 3.52 10.95 -2.16
C LEU A 313 2.33 11.18 -3.10
N GLY A 314 1.10 10.93 -2.65
CA GLY A 314 -0.10 11.18 -3.45
C GLY A 314 -0.30 12.65 -3.84
N CYS A 315 0.27 13.59 -3.07
CA CYS A 315 0.30 15.01 -3.45
C CYS A 315 1.39 15.35 -4.48
N CYS A 316 2.39 14.47 -4.70
CA CYS A 316 3.51 14.72 -5.61
C CYS A 316 3.41 13.92 -6.91
N ILE A 317 2.88 12.70 -6.83
CA ILE A 317 2.81 11.76 -7.96
C ILE A 317 1.53 12.03 -8.74
N ASP A 318 1.65 12.43 -10.01
CA ASP A 318 0.49 12.73 -10.84
C ASP A 318 -0.23 11.46 -11.31
N ASN A 319 0.51 10.41 -11.61
CA ASN A 319 0.01 9.10 -12.02
C ASN A 319 -0.29 8.16 -10.83
N THR A 320 -0.98 8.68 -9.82
CA THR A 320 -1.69 7.93 -8.76
C THR A 320 -3.05 8.56 -8.54
N GLN A 321 -4.10 7.76 -8.42
CA GLN A 321 -5.46 8.28 -8.38
C GLN A 321 -6.04 8.35 -6.98
N PHE A 322 -5.73 7.37 -6.11
CA PHE A 322 -6.44 7.22 -4.86
C PHE A 322 -5.51 7.06 -3.65
N TYR A 323 -6.07 7.44 -2.50
CA TYR A 323 -5.58 6.97 -1.21
C TYR A 323 -6.47 5.81 -0.74
N GLU A 324 -5.87 4.70 -0.40
CA GLU A 324 -6.58 3.55 0.15
C GLU A 324 -6.80 3.71 1.66
N ALA A 325 -8.04 3.67 2.12
CA ALA A 325 -8.40 3.83 3.52
C ALA A 325 -9.24 2.68 4.05
N GLY A 326 -8.87 2.14 5.21
CA GLY A 326 -9.74 1.22 5.97
C GLY A 326 -10.73 1.99 6.86
N PRO A 327 -11.81 1.33 7.35
CA PRO A 327 -12.82 1.95 8.22
C PRO A 327 -12.23 2.59 9.49
N ASP A 328 -11.21 1.95 10.09
CA ASP A 328 -10.53 2.46 11.29
C ASP A 328 -9.85 3.80 11.06
N MET A 329 -9.35 4.04 9.85
CA MET A 329 -8.70 5.30 9.48
C MET A 329 -9.73 6.44 9.42
N LEU A 330 -10.91 6.18 8.88
CA LEU A 330 -12.01 7.16 8.83
C LEU A 330 -12.49 7.51 10.25
N GLN A 331 -12.64 6.52 11.11
CA GLN A 331 -13.05 6.72 12.51
C GLN A 331 -12.01 7.52 13.31
N ARG A 332 -10.72 7.31 13.06
CA ARG A 332 -9.63 8.08 13.71
C ARG A 332 -9.57 9.50 13.19
N ALA A 333 -9.74 9.71 11.90
CA ALA A 333 -9.82 11.05 11.30
C ALA A 333 -10.98 11.87 11.88
N GLY A 334 -12.13 11.22 12.18
CA GLY A 334 -13.27 11.88 12.83
C GLY A 334 -13.11 12.17 14.33
N ARG A 335 -12.12 11.58 15.02
CA ARG A 335 -11.91 11.74 16.47
C ARG A 335 -10.72 12.62 16.86
N GLY A 336 -9.84 12.97 15.95
CA GLY A 336 -8.47 13.40 16.29
C GLY A 336 -8.07 14.80 15.91
N VAL A 337 -8.91 15.58 15.20
CA VAL A 337 -8.58 16.98 14.85
C VAL A 337 -9.84 17.80 15.02
N GLY A 338 -9.73 18.92 15.74
CA GLY A 338 -10.85 19.77 16.08
C GLY A 338 -11.77 20.04 14.90
N ASP A 339 -13.04 20.04 15.16
CA ASP A 339 -14.18 19.97 14.22
C ASP A 339 -14.14 20.96 13.03
N ASP A 340 -13.30 21.97 13.05
CA ASP A 340 -13.33 23.06 12.08
C ASP A 340 -12.48 22.85 10.82
N GLN A 341 -11.47 21.98 10.83
CA GLN A 341 -10.58 21.78 9.66
C GLN A 341 -10.97 20.60 8.76
N TYR A 342 -11.66 19.59 9.30
CA TYR A 342 -12.10 18.42 8.53
C TYR A 342 -13.57 18.44 8.12
N ALA A 343 -14.39 19.30 8.73
CA ALA A 343 -15.82 19.41 8.40
C ALA A 343 -16.06 19.92 6.97
N ALA A 344 -15.15 20.70 6.41
CA ALA A 344 -15.26 21.22 5.04
C ALA A 344 -14.85 20.24 3.94
N ASP A 345 -14.10 19.18 4.27
CA ASP A 345 -13.51 18.21 3.32
C ASP A 345 -13.93 16.77 3.58
N ARG A 346 -15.03 16.55 4.28
CA ARG A 346 -15.56 15.21 4.50
C ARG A 346 -15.65 14.46 3.18
N GLY A 347 -14.77 13.50 3.03
CA GLY A 347 -14.99 12.36 2.19
C GLY A 347 -14.53 12.42 0.74
N ARG A 348 -13.94 13.50 0.25
CA ARG A 348 -13.47 13.51 -1.15
C ARG A 348 -11.97 13.43 -1.34
N ALA A 349 -11.20 13.71 -0.33
CA ALA A 349 -9.74 13.68 -0.45
C ALA A 349 -9.05 13.72 0.91
N TYR A 350 -7.92 13.04 1.03
CA TYR A 350 -6.98 13.28 2.12
C TYR A 350 -6.14 14.52 1.82
N ARG A 351 -5.99 15.42 2.80
CA ARG A 351 -4.97 16.47 2.71
C ARG A 351 -3.66 15.90 3.26
N ALA A 352 -2.56 16.10 2.55
CA ALA A 352 -1.26 15.86 3.11
C ALA A 352 -1.07 16.78 4.33
N ALA A 353 -0.80 16.21 5.49
CA ALA A 353 -0.52 16.98 6.69
C ALA A 353 0.77 17.79 6.46
N GLY A 354 0.65 19.10 6.56
CA GLY A 354 1.78 20.04 6.50
C GLY A 354 2.49 20.12 7.83
#